data_35506300a6c0b8f858207baf67fe3898
#
_entry.id   35506300a6c0b8f858207baf67fe3898
#
_cell.length_a   1.000
_cell.length_b   1.000
_cell.length_c   1.000
_cell.angle_alpha   90.00
_cell.angle_beta   90.00
_cell.angle_gamma   90.00
#
_symmetry.space_group_name_H-M   'P 1'
#
loop_
_entity.id
_entity.type
_entity.pdbx_description
1 polymer ?
#
loop_
_entity_poly.entity_id
_entity_poly.type
_entity_poly.pdbx_seq_one_letter_code
_entity_poly.pdbx_strand_id
1 'polypeptide(L)'
;MNRAGASRQQDFPENLVVSHARRKPQNGGQEPVKQTPNSNTLIGSASPAAGVALPDSHTPRRIFVAGFAHETNTFHPLASTAFSFAQAADQPLPAWQGANVLVVPGLSAQPSGGGTVSQDACREAMNKVLDTLRSAMPVDAVFLRLHGAMYAQGIGPAETVLVALVRSIVGPRAPIACTFDLHGNIPARLAGFGDILVGYKTAPHTDHAQTVDLAGRILLDTLAGSVRPVSSVLPIPIILPGEKAMTTAEPFRSLVEEARRVERQGIRGHQAKILAATLFVGCAWTDSPDTGMSVMITADGSRDAARAAAIHLARLVWEARRQFAFGCESAELDEGISRALAAQESTVFLSDSGDNVTASATGDLPLVLRRLVERNVAGALVAGIGDPPAVRQCLQAGAGKTLRLSIGAGVETRFGPPFAGEALVVRLVENAPIAIVRIGGVEVVLGQAGFTDPGQFKACGLDPLKYKIVVVKEGYLFPGLAGIAPRHIMLLTPGAGDMRIERLAYSRRRKPVFPFEPETNVTFS
;
A
#
# COMPACT_ATOMS: atom_id res chain seq x y z
N MET A 1 44.67 -16.65 -1.89
CA MET A 1 44.81 -16.28 -0.46
C MET A 1 43.47 -15.82 0.03
N ASN A 2 42.93 -16.58 0.96
CA ASN A 2 41.60 -16.43 1.61
C ASN A 2 41.42 -15.11 2.34
N ARG A 3 40.21 -14.56 2.29
CA ARG A 3 39.48 -14.14 3.51
C ARG A 3 37.99 -14.00 3.21
N ALA A 4 37.24 -14.95 3.76
CA ALA A 4 35.79 -14.88 3.92
C ALA A 4 35.45 -13.76 4.91
N GLY A 5 34.52 -12.87 4.53
CA GLY A 5 33.90 -11.88 5.41
C GLY A 5 32.53 -12.39 5.83
N ALA A 6 32.41 -12.80 7.10
CA ALA A 6 31.17 -13.21 7.73
C ALA A 6 30.20 -12.03 7.81
N SER A 7 28.96 -12.25 7.37
CA SER A 7 27.83 -11.35 7.58
C SER A 7 27.50 -11.28 9.07
N ARG A 8 27.76 -10.15 9.71
CA ARG A 8 27.24 -9.85 11.05
C ARG A 8 25.74 -9.59 10.92
N GLN A 9 24.93 -10.45 11.52
CA GLN A 9 23.60 -10.10 11.96
C GLN A 9 23.72 -8.88 12.87
N GLN A 10 23.18 -7.73 12.45
CA GLN A 10 23.10 -6.56 13.32
C GLN A 10 21.89 -6.74 14.24
N ASP A 11 22.19 -6.93 15.52
CA ASP A 11 21.21 -6.89 16.59
C ASP A 11 20.54 -5.52 16.65
N PHE A 12 19.22 -5.51 16.83
CA PHE A 12 18.46 -4.29 17.09
C PHE A 12 18.99 -3.64 18.38
N PRO A 13 19.13 -2.32 18.43
CA PRO A 13 19.49 -1.65 19.66
C PRO A 13 18.40 -1.90 20.72
N GLU A 14 18.79 -2.45 21.86
CA GLU A 14 17.93 -2.86 22.99
C GLU A 14 16.99 -1.77 23.53
N ASN A 15 17.12 -0.54 23.11
CA ASN A 15 16.31 0.61 23.55
C ASN A 15 14.93 0.74 22.86
N LEU A 16 14.49 -0.23 22.08
CA LEU A 16 13.18 -0.24 21.41
C LEU A 16 12.29 -1.43 21.81
N VAL A 17 12.72 -2.22 22.81
CA VAL A 17 11.93 -3.34 23.32
C VAL A 17 11.08 -2.87 24.50
N VAL A 18 9.79 -2.66 24.28
CA VAL A 18 8.82 -2.56 25.38
C VAL A 18 8.64 -3.97 25.95
N SER A 19 9.26 -4.23 27.11
CA SER A 19 9.15 -5.51 27.82
C SER A 19 7.70 -5.69 28.33
N HIS A 20 6.97 -6.59 27.71
CA HIS A 20 5.77 -7.14 28.34
C HIS A 20 6.20 -8.20 29.35
N ALA A 21 6.17 -7.87 30.64
CA ALA A 21 6.37 -8.80 31.73
C ALA A 21 5.31 -9.91 31.66
N ARG A 22 5.68 -11.07 31.14
CA ARG A 22 4.92 -12.31 31.33
C ARG A 22 5.15 -12.79 32.76
N ARG A 23 4.14 -12.69 33.61
CA ARG A 23 4.12 -13.42 34.88
C ARG A 23 4.08 -14.93 34.57
N LYS A 24 5.16 -15.63 34.89
CA LYS A 24 5.17 -17.09 34.95
C LYS A 24 4.41 -17.55 36.19
N PRO A 25 3.65 -18.67 36.13
CA PRO A 25 3.10 -19.30 37.33
C PRO A 25 4.23 -19.98 38.10
N GLN A 26 4.36 -19.66 39.35
CA GLN A 26 5.21 -20.42 40.28
C GLN A 26 4.44 -21.66 40.73
N ASN A 27 5.04 -22.81 40.49
CA ASN A 27 4.61 -24.09 41.07
C ASN A 27 5.09 -24.22 42.50
N GLY A 28 4.23 -24.87 43.27
CA GLY A 28 4.27 -24.98 44.73
C GLY A 28 5.39 -25.82 45.32
N GLY A 29 5.60 -25.58 46.58
CA GLY A 29 6.26 -26.44 47.55
C GLY A 29 5.47 -26.37 48.84
N GLN A 30 4.94 -27.49 49.26
CA GLN A 30 4.25 -27.69 50.54
C GLN A 30 5.26 -27.79 51.65
N GLU A 31 4.99 -27.18 52.85
CA GLU A 31 5.12 -27.80 54.16
C GLU A 31 4.51 -26.92 55.27
N PRO A 32 4.30 -27.38 56.58
CA PRO A 32 2.94 -27.61 57.03
C PRO A 32 2.50 -26.73 58.23
N VAL A 33 1.20 -26.75 58.40
CA VAL A 33 0.29 -26.44 59.56
C VAL A 33 0.93 -26.17 60.92
N LYS A 34 0.58 -25.01 61.56
CA LYS A 34 0.27 -24.90 63.00
C LYS A 34 -0.95 -24.02 63.24
N GLN A 35 -1.85 -24.53 64.09
CA GLN A 35 -3.16 -24.00 64.44
C GLN A 35 -3.12 -22.94 65.52
N THR A 36 -4.02 -21.94 65.38
CA THR A 36 -4.95 -21.23 66.28
C THR A 36 -4.37 -20.28 67.35
N PRO A 37 -5.13 -19.29 67.93
CA PRO A 37 -6.57 -19.11 67.85
C PRO A 37 -7.12 -17.67 67.61
N ASN A 38 -8.43 -17.59 67.41
CA ASN A 38 -9.40 -16.51 67.40
C ASN A 38 -9.09 -15.23 68.17
N SER A 39 -9.42 -14.08 67.55
CA SER A 39 -10.23 -13.05 68.22
C SER A 39 -10.96 -12.17 67.16
N ASN A 40 -12.28 -12.07 67.36
CA ASN A 40 -13.17 -11.09 66.73
C ASN A 40 -12.67 -9.65 66.95
N THR A 41 -12.78 -8.75 65.99
CA THR A 41 -13.66 -7.54 66.07
C THR A 41 -13.27 -6.48 65.04
N LEU A 42 -14.32 -5.86 64.51
CA LEU A 42 -14.43 -4.54 63.88
C LEU A 42 -14.39 -4.45 62.34
N ILE A 43 -15.62 -4.37 61.89
CA ILE A 43 -16.03 -3.85 60.58
C ILE A 43 -15.53 -2.41 60.44
N GLY A 44 -14.57 -2.21 59.55
CA GLY A 44 -14.17 -0.90 59.03
C GLY A 44 -14.72 -0.77 57.62
N SER A 45 -15.67 0.13 57.42
CA SER A 45 -16.23 0.52 56.13
C SER A 45 -15.13 1.09 55.24
N ALA A 46 -14.71 0.34 54.23
CA ALA A 46 -13.87 0.87 53.15
C ALA A 46 -14.76 1.76 52.27
N SER A 47 -14.45 3.05 52.25
CA SER A 47 -15.01 3.99 51.27
C SER A 47 -14.78 3.48 49.85
N PRO A 48 -15.77 3.66 48.91
CA PRO A 48 -15.56 3.30 47.53
C PRO A 48 -14.45 4.18 46.95
N ALA A 49 -13.52 3.50 46.23
CA ALA A 49 -12.46 4.16 45.47
C ALA A 49 -13.05 5.27 44.61
N ALA A 50 -12.40 6.43 44.64
CA ALA A 50 -12.78 7.61 43.91
C ALA A 50 -13.09 7.25 42.44
N GLY A 51 -14.34 7.44 42.04
CA GLY A 51 -14.79 7.29 40.64
C GLY A 51 -13.95 8.23 39.77
N VAL A 52 -13.36 7.67 38.74
CA VAL A 52 -12.78 8.45 37.66
C VAL A 52 -13.89 9.33 37.12
N ALA A 53 -13.81 10.63 37.31
CA ALA A 53 -14.77 11.58 36.78
C ALA A 53 -14.84 11.38 35.25
N LEU A 54 -16.02 11.07 34.75
CA LEU A 54 -16.30 11.15 33.31
C LEU A 54 -16.04 12.59 32.90
N PRO A 55 -15.27 12.84 31.81
CA PRO A 55 -14.99 14.20 31.37
C PRO A 55 -16.31 14.91 31.05
N ASP A 56 -16.40 16.18 31.43
CA ASP A 56 -17.54 17.05 31.21
C ASP A 56 -18.05 16.93 29.76
N SER A 57 -19.36 16.73 29.60
CA SER A 57 -20.02 16.58 28.30
C SER A 57 -19.89 17.81 27.38
N HIS A 58 -19.34 18.91 27.89
CA HIS A 58 -19.13 20.18 27.17
C HIS A 58 -17.73 20.34 26.54
N THR A 59 -16.73 19.55 26.94
CA THR A 59 -15.39 19.66 26.39
C THR A 59 -15.29 18.82 25.10
N PRO A 60 -14.88 19.40 23.96
CA PRO A 60 -14.76 18.64 22.71
C PRO A 60 -13.67 17.56 22.81
N ARG A 61 -13.95 16.39 22.23
CA ARG A 61 -12.97 15.29 22.15
C ARG A 61 -11.85 15.69 21.19
N ARG A 62 -10.64 15.70 21.69
CA ARG A 62 -9.42 16.05 20.93
C ARG A 62 -8.92 14.83 20.18
N ILE A 63 -9.06 14.85 18.84
CA ILE A 63 -8.62 13.75 17.96
C ILE A 63 -7.41 14.22 17.16
N PHE A 64 -6.23 13.65 17.42
CA PHE A 64 -5.03 13.89 16.62
C PHE A 64 -5.15 13.16 15.29
N VAL A 65 -4.87 13.86 14.18
CA VAL A 65 -4.93 13.32 12.82
C VAL A 65 -3.57 13.47 12.15
N ALA A 66 -3.02 12.38 11.63
CA ALA A 66 -1.76 12.40 10.88
C ALA A 66 -1.78 11.39 9.73
N GLY A 67 -0.81 11.50 8.81
CA GLY A 67 -0.62 10.58 7.70
C GLY A 67 0.83 10.13 7.58
N PHE A 68 1.03 8.87 7.17
CA PHE A 68 2.35 8.31 6.88
C PHE A 68 2.15 7.17 5.88
N ALA A 69 2.30 7.45 4.59
CA ALA A 69 1.82 6.53 3.57
C ALA A 69 2.80 6.41 2.40
N HIS A 70 3.05 5.19 1.95
CA HIS A 70 3.83 4.90 0.75
C HIS A 70 3.62 3.46 0.29
N GLU A 71 3.65 3.25 -1.02
CA GLU A 71 3.79 1.95 -1.63
C GLU A 71 5.24 1.76 -2.09
N THR A 72 6.01 0.98 -1.35
CA THR A 72 7.43 0.75 -1.61
C THR A 72 7.63 -0.39 -2.60
N ASN A 73 8.33 -0.10 -3.70
CA ASN A 73 8.87 -1.13 -4.59
C ASN A 73 10.35 -1.39 -4.25
N THR A 74 10.64 -2.52 -3.59
CA THR A 74 12.03 -2.86 -3.21
C THR A 74 12.89 -3.32 -4.37
N PHE A 75 12.29 -3.56 -5.54
CA PHE A 75 13.01 -3.86 -6.79
C PHE A 75 13.34 -2.59 -7.58
N HIS A 76 12.85 -1.41 -7.15
CA HIS A 76 13.26 -0.13 -7.71
C HIS A 76 14.75 0.13 -7.40
N PRO A 77 15.57 0.53 -8.40
CA PRO A 77 17.02 0.62 -8.23
C PRO A 77 17.48 1.73 -7.29
N LEU A 78 16.69 2.79 -7.14
CA LEU A 78 17.00 3.92 -6.26
C LEU A 78 16.22 3.84 -4.96
N ALA A 79 16.89 4.18 -3.84
CA ALA A 79 16.22 4.34 -2.56
C ALA A 79 15.49 5.70 -2.48
N SER A 80 14.39 5.75 -1.74
CA SER A 80 13.71 6.99 -1.36
C SER A 80 14.42 7.60 -0.15
N THR A 81 15.08 8.75 -0.35
CA THR A 81 15.94 9.38 0.66
C THR A 81 15.40 10.69 1.22
N ALA A 82 14.23 11.12 0.76
CA ALA A 82 13.58 12.35 1.20
C ALA A 82 12.09 12.14 1.40
N PHE A 83 11.47 13.00 2.21
CA PHE A 83 10.03 13.05 2.43
C PHE A 83 9.49 14.43 2.11
N SER A 84 8.30 14.46 1.54
CA SER A 84 7.44 15.64 1.51
C SER A 84 6.52 15.63 2.73
N PHE A 85 6.21 16.82 3.24
CA PHE A 85 5.36 17.00 4.40
C PHE A 85 4.24 17.98 4.06
N ALA A 86 3.04 17.65 4.51
CA ALA A 86 1.88 18.53 4.49
C ALA A 86 1.22 18.50 5.87
N GLN A 87 0.54 19.58 6.25
CA GLN A 87 -0.33 19.52 7.40
C GLN A 87 -1.48 18.53 7.13
N ALA A 88 -1.79 17.67 8.08
CA ALA A 88 -2.98 16.84 7.97
C ALA A 88 -4.24 17.72 7.96
N ALA A 89 -5.33 17.20 7.35
CA ALA A 89 -6.57 17.98 7.28
C ALA A 89 -7.05 18.38 8.67
N ASP A 90 -7.34 19.65 8.86
CA ASP A 90 -7.88 20.25 10.08
C ASP A 90 -9.42 20.20 10.14
N GLN A 91 -10.07 19.82 9.02
CA GLN A 91 -11.51 19.69 8.94
C GLN A 91 -11.99 18.36 9.51
N PRO A 92 -13.10 18.35 10.27
CA PRO A 92 -13.72 17.11 10.72
C PRO A 92 -14.05 16.17 9.56
N LEU A 93 -13.86 14.88 9.76
CA LEU A 93 -14.36 13.87 8.81
C LEU A 93 -15.90 13.98 8.69
N PRO A 94 -16.50 13.61 7.54
CA PRO A 94 -17.95 13.58 7.41
C PRO A 94 -18.65 12.85 8.56
N ALA A 95 -18.09 11.74 9.04
CA ALA A 95 -18.57 10.99 10.19
C ALA A 95 -18.57 11.80 11.51
N TRP A 96 -17.79 12.87 11.60
CA TRP A 96 -17.67 13.70 12.81
C TRP A 96 -18.49 14.97 12.78
N GLN A 97 -19.21 15.22 11.67
CA GLN A 97 -20.07 16.40 11.55
C GLN A 97 -21.17 16.36 12.62
N GLY A 98 -21.33 17.44 13.35
CA GLY A 98 -22.27 17.54 14.46
C GLY A 98 -21.84 16.86 15.76
N ALA A 99 -20.71 16.14 15.78
CA ALA A 99 -20.10 15.62 16.99
C ALA A 99 -19.25 16.69 17.69
N ASN A 100 -19.18 16.61 19.03
CA ASN A 100 -18.35 17.52 19.83
C ASN A 100 -16.87 17.07 19.75
N VAL A 101 -16.22 17.32 18.60
CA VAL A 101 -14.86 16.91 18.27
C VAL A 101 -14.00 18.12 17.90
N LEU A 102 -12.80 18.17 18.44
CA LEU A 102 -11.73 19.08 18.03
C LEU A 102 -10.67 18.27 17.27
N VAL A 103 -10.52 18.52 15.97
CA VAL A 103 -9.44 17.98 15.17
C VAL A 103 -8.13 18.67 15.55
N VAL A 104 -7.12 17.90 15.90
CA VAL A 104 -5.76 18.36 16.19
C VAL A 104 -4.86 17.88 15.04
N PRO A 105 -4.55 18.74 14.06
CA PRO A 105 -3.81 18.33 12.88
C PRO A 105 -2.33 18.12 13.21
N GLY A 106 -1.80 16.96 12.82
CA GLY A 106 -0.38 16.67 12.77
C GLY A 106 0.18 16.80 11.37
N LEU A 107 1.24 16.06 11.06
CA LEU A 107 1.85 15.99 9.74
C LEU A 107 1.40 14.76 8.96
N SER A 108 1.21 14.94 7.65
CA SER A 108 1.19 13.88 6.66
C SER A 108 2.54 13.84 5.95
N ALA A 109 3.20 12.70 5.95
CA ALA A 109 4.52 12.50 5.38
C ALA A 109 4.50 11.41 4.30
N GLN A 110 5.10 11.68 3.15
CA GLN A 110 5.24 10.76 2.03
C GLN A 110 6.67 10.78 1.49
N PRO A 111 7.31 9.61 1.25
CA PRO A 111 8.61 9.57 0.61
C PRO A 111 8.57 10.13 -0.81
N SER A 112 9.68 10.71 -1.23
CA SER A 112 9.91 11.10 -2.62
C SER A 112 10.56 9.93 -3.37
N GLY A 113 9.89 9.43 -4.40
CA GLY A 113 10.32 8.26 -5.17
C GLY A 113 9.68 6.95 -4.72
N GLY A 114 9.82 5.88 -5.52
CA GLY A 114 9.11 4.61 -5.37
C GLY A 114 9.87 3.50 -4.64
N GLY A 115 11.18 3.66 -4.45
CA GLY A 115 12.03 2.60 -3.93
C GLY A 115 12.04 2.44 -2.42
N THR A 116 12.85 1.49 -1.94
CA THR A 116 13.03 1.25 -0.49
C THR A 116 13.39 2.55 0.22
N VAL A 117 12.66 2.88 1.29
CA VAL A 117 12.92 4.09 2.05
C VAL A 117 14.21 3.93 2.85
N SER A 118 15.11 4.92 2.79
CA SER A 118 16.35 4.89 3.58
C SER A 118 16.03 4.98 5.08
N GLN A 119 16.86 4.34 5.89
CA GLN A 119 16.66 4.28 7.35
C GLN A 119 16.59 5.67 7.98
N ASP A 120 17.55 6.54 7.61
CA ASP A 120 17.69 7.86 8.22
C ASP A 120 16.53 8.78 7.84
N ALA A 121 16.15 8.82 6.54
CA ALA A 121 14.99 9.60 6.09
C ALA A 121 13.70 9.11 6.76
N CYS A 122 13.51 7.80 6.89
CA CYS A 122 12.34 7.23 7.56
C CYS A 122 12.29 7.63 9.04
N ARG A 123 13.42 7.51 9.77
CA ARG A 123 13.49 7.91 11.18
C ARG A 123 13.22 9.41 11.38
N GLU A 124 13.81 10.25 10.53
CA GLU A 124 13.58 11.69 10.59
C GLU A 124 12.12 12.03 10.35
N ALA A 125 11.51 11.44 9.33
CA ALA A 125 10.09 11.66 9.02
C ALA A 125 9.17 11.17 10.14
N MET A 126 9.42 9.97 10.68
CA MET A 126 8.67 9.47 11.86
C MET A 126 8.80 10.42 13.04
N ASN A 127 10.00 10.88 13.37
CA ASN A 127 10.22 11.79 14.50
C ASN A 127 9.44 13.09 14.31
N LYS A 128 9.45 13.70 13.11
CA LYS A 128 8.65 14.91 12.84
C LYS A 128 7.15 14.67 13.07
N VAL A 129 6.59 13.55 12.60
CA VAL A 129 5.18 13.19 12.86
C VAL A 129 4.93 13.00 14.36
N LEU A 130 5.79 12.27 15.06
CA LEU A 130 5.66 12.01 16.50
C LEU A 130 5.84 13.27 17.34
N ASP A 131 6.68 14.21 16.95
CA ASP A 131 6.86 15.49 17.65
C ASP A 131 5.60 16.35 17.57
N THR A 132 4.86 16.33 16.45
CA THR A 132 3.55 16.98 16.39
C THR A 132 2.54 16.34 17.33
N LEU A 133 2.56 15.00 17.49
CA LEU A 133 1.72 14.31 18.47
C LEU A 133 2.11 14.67 19.91
N ARG A 134 3.41 14.66 20.24
CA ARG A 134 3.88 15.03 21.60
C ARG A 134 3.46 16.46 21.96
N SER A 135 3.56 17.39 21.01
CA SER A 135 3.13 18.78 21.19
C SER A 135 1.61 18.93 21.31
N ALA A 136 0.85 18.00 20.76
CA ALA A 136 -0.61 17.99 20.81
C ALA A 136 -1.18 17.40 22.12
N MET A 137 -0.39 16.68 22.89
CA MET A 137 -0.86 15.98 24.10
C MET A 137 -1.40 16.96 25.15
N PRO A 138 -2.44 16.58 25.93
CA PRO A 138 -3.17 15.32 25.85
C PRO A 138 -4.17 15.29 24.68
N VAL A 139 -4.38 14.10 24.10
CA VAL A 139 -5.42 13.83 23.09
C VAL A 139 -6.31 12.66 23.56
N ASP A 140 -7.60 12.69 23.16
CA ASP A 140 -8.55 11.64 23.52
C ASP A 140 -8.41 10.42 22.58
N ALA A 141 -8.00 10.65 21.33
CA ALA A 141 -7.82 9.61 20.32
C ALA A 141 -6.81 10.01 19.24
N VAL A 142 -6.38 9.02 18.46
CA VAL A 142 -5.52 9.22 17.28
C VAL A 142 -6.19 8.60 16.06
N PHE A 143 -6.11 9.31 14.93
CA PHE A 143 -6.55 8.85 13.61
C PHE A 143 -5.38 8.94 12.62
N LEU A 144 -4.93 7.79 12.11
CA LEU A 144 -3.80 7.69 11.18
C LEU A 144 -4.26 7.26 9.79
N ARG A 145 -3.84 8.00 8.77
CA ARG A 145 -3.99 7.63 7.36
C ARG A 145 -2.69 7.00 6.88
N LEU A 146 -2.73 5.71 6.63
CA LEU A 146 -1.59 4.87 6.27
C LEU A 146 -1.85 4.21 4.91
N HIS A 147 -0.80 3.67 4.28
CA HIS A 147 -0.93 2.79 3.11
C HIS A 147 -0.81 1.31 3.53
N GLY A 148 0.17 0.98 4.34
CA GLY A 148 0.45 -0.38 4.78
C GLY A 148 1.59 -1.09 4.01
N ALA A 149 2.13 -0.47 2.96
CA ALA A 149 3.21 -1.05 2.16
C ALA A 149 4.53 -0.28 2.24
N MET A 150 4.68 0.67 3.16
CA MET A 150 5.95 1.36 3.36
C MET A 150 6.98 0.44 3.99
N TYR A 151 8.05 0.16 3.25
CA TYR A 151 9.19 -0.62 3.72
C TYR A 151 10.44 0.25 3.78
N ALA A 152 11.08 0.31 4.95
CA ALA A 152 12.29 1.09 5.16
C ALA A 152 13.48 0.19 5.55
N GLN A 153 14.65 0.52 5.03
CA GLN A 153 15.89 -0.19 5.31
C GLN A 153 16.19 -0.20 6.82
N GLY A 154 16.49 -1.36 7.38
CA GLY A 154 16.81 -1.51 8.79
C GLY A 154 15.64 -1.28 9.77
N ILE A 155 14.45 -0.93 9.27
CA ILE A 155 13.23 -0.71 10.07
C ILE A 155 12.15 -1.75 9.73
N GLY A 156 12.04 -2.10 8.45
CA GLY A 156 10.98 -3.00 7.96
C GLY A 156 9.68 -2.25 7.65
N PRO A 157 8.49 -2.77 8.09
CA PRO A 157 7.19 -2.16 7.83
C PRO A 157 7.02 -0.89 8.67
N ALA A 158 7.41 0.24 8.07
CA ALA A 158 7.58 1.52 8.74
C ALA A 158 6.30 2.04 9.39
N GLU A 159 5.16 1.84 8.76
CA GLU A 159 3.85 2.27 9.28
C GLU A 159 3.47 1.50 10.55
N THR A 160 3.74 0.19 10.59
CA THR A 160 3.53 -0.61 11.82
C THR A 160 4.41 -0.11 12.98
N VAL A 161 5.67 0.26 12.68
CA VAL A 161 6.59 0.83 13.69
C VAL A 161 6.06 2.18 14.17
N LEU A 162 5.58 3.04 13.26
CA LEU A 162 4.96 4.32 13.66
C LEU A 162 3.76 4.11 14.58
N VAL A 163 2.84 3.18 14.27
CA VAL A 163 1.66 2.90 15.13
C VAL A 163 2.10 2.44 16.53
N ALA A 164 3.14 1.59 16.61
CA ALA A 164 3.70 1.15 17.89
C ALA A 164 4.27 2.33 18.71
N LEU A 165 4.99 3.26 18.07
CA LEU A 165 5.52 4.46 18.72
C LEU A 165 4.41 5.42 19.15
N VAL A 166 3.37 5.61 18.31
CA VAL A 166 2.18 6.39 18.69
C VAL A 166 1.52 5.78 19.93
N ARG A 167 1.32 4.45 19.96
CA ARG A 167 0.77 3.74 21.13
C ARG A 167 1.60 3.98 22.38
N SER A 168 2.93 4.01 22.27
CA SER A 168 3.80 4.28 23.43
C SER A 168 3.65 5.70 23.99
N ILE A 169 3.31 6.68 23.14
CA ILE A 169 3.11 8.08 23.53
C ILE A 169 1.72 8.27 24.16
N VAL A 170 0.66 7.78 23.51
CA VAL A 170 -0.70 8.05 23.99
C VAL A 170 -1.16 7.08 25.09
N GLY A 171 -0.40 6.01 25.31
CA GLY A 171 -0.72 5.00 26.34
C GLY A 171 -1.88 4.07 25.92
N PRO A 172 -2.29 3.16 26.81
CA PRO A 172 -3.25 2.09 26.47
C PRO A 172 -4.72 2.54 26.40
N ARG A 173 -5.05 3.74 26.85
CA ARG A 173 -6.45 4.20 26.99
C ARG A 173 -6.97 4.96 25.77
N ALA A 174 -6.12 5.73 25.09
CA ALA A 174 -6.52 6.48 23.92
C ALA A 174 -6.65 5.54 22.71
N PRO A 175 -7.84 5.43 22.08
CA PRO A 175 -8.00 4.58 20.92
C PRO A 175 -7.21 5.13 19.72
N ILE A 176 -6.60 4.20 18.96
CA ILE A 176 -5.90 4.48 17.72
C ILE A 176 -6.67 3.85 16.56
N ALA A 177 -7.19 4.69 15.67
CA ALA A 177 -7.79 4.28 14.41
C ALA A 177 -6.80 4.45 13.26
N CYS A 178 -6.70 3.44 12.40
CA CYS A 178 -5.85 3.46 11.21
C CYS A 178 -6.64 3.05 9.98
N THR A 179 -6.43 3.77 8.87
CA THR A 179 -6.93 3.38 7.55
C THR A 179 -5.78 2.96 6.64
N PHE A 180 -6.04 1.98 5.75
CA PHE A 180 -5.04 1.39 4.87
C PHE A 180 -5.55 1.22 3.45
N ASP A 181 -4.61 1.23 2.50
CA ASP A 181 -4.83 0.74 1.15
C ASP A 181 -4.91 -0.79 1.15
N LEU A 182 -5.72 -1.37 0.27
CA LEU A 182 -5.85 -2.82 0.19
C LEU A 182 -4.59 -3.52 -0.36
N HIS A 183 -3.63 -2.76 -0.93
CA HIS A 183 -2.31 -3.25 -1.30
C HIS A 183 -1.29 -3.23 -0.14
N GLY A 184 -1.73 -2.93 1.08
CA GLY A 184 -0.89 -3.01 2.27
C GLY A 184 -0.38 -4.41 2.58
N ASN A 185 0.90 -4.54 2.89
CA ASN A 185 1.52 -5.76 3.45
C ASN A 185 1.41 -5.72 4.96
N ILE A 186 0.29 -6.19 5.50
CA ILE A 186 -0.11 -5.96 6.89
C ILE A 186 0.43 -7.07 7.82
N PRO A 187 1.40 -6.77 8.71
CA PRO A 187 1.90 -7.77 9.64
C PRO A 187 0.94 -8.04 10.79
N ALA A 188 0.86 -9.28 11.26
CA ALA A 188 -0.04 -9.69 12.34
C ALA A 188 0.14 -8.86 13.63
N ARG A 189 1.38 -8.40 13.92
CA ARG A 189 1.71 -7.61 15.12
C ARG A 189 1.04 -6.23 15.16
N LEU A 190 0.59 -5.69 14.01
CA LEU A 190 -0.12 -4.41 13.96
C LEU A 190 -1.37 -4.40 14.85
N ALA A 191 -2.09 -5.52 14.94
CA ALA A 191 -3.26 -5.67 15.80
C ALA A 191 -2.96 -5.54 17.31
N GLY A 192 -1.70 -5.53 17.71
CA GLY A 192 -1.28 -5.26 19.08
C GLY A 192 -1.12 -3.77 19.41
N PHE A 193 -1.15 -2.90 18.40
CA PHE A 193 -0.88 -1.47 18.55
C PHE A 193 -2.07 -0.58 18.18
N GLY A 194 -2.81 -0.93 17.10
CA GLY A 194 -4.01 -0.22 16.68
C GLY A 194 -5.28 -0.92 17.16
N ASP A 195 -6.29 -0.15 17.55
CA ASP A 195 -7.58 -0.68 18.05
C ASP A 195 -8.58 -0.83 16.90
N ILE A 196 -8.65 0.16 16.02
CA ILE A 196 -9.58 0.26 14.90
C ILE A 196 -8.77 0.23 13.61
N LEU A 197 -8.82 -0.87 12.90
CA LEU A 197 -8.06 -1.09 11.68
C LEU A 197 -9.02 -1.32 10.52
N VAL A 198 -8.98 -0.47 9.50
CA VAL A 198 -9.90 -0.50 8.35
C VAL A 198 -9.13 -0.30 7.06
N GLY A 199 -9.31 -1.18 6.07
CA GLY A 199 -8.70 -1.04 4.74
C GLY A 199 -9.75 -0.82 3.64
N TYR A 200 -9.29 -0.33 2.48
CA TYR A 200 -10.11 -0.24 1.28
C TYR A 200 -10.63 -1.62 0.87
N LYS A 201 -11.77 -1.64 0.19
CA LYS A 201 -12.45 -2.86 -0.26
C LYS A 201 -12.66 -2.90 -1.76
N THR A 202 -12.03 -1.97 -2.50
CA THR A 202 -12.18 -1.89 -3.95
C THR A 202 -10.83 -1.72 -4.65
N ALA A 203 -10.66 -2.45 -5.75
CA ALA A 203 -9.60 -2.29 -6.73
C ALA A 203 -10.24 -2.30 -8.14
N PRO A 204 -10.21 -1.20 -8.91
CA PRO A 204 -9.64 0.11 -8.59
C PRO A 204 -10.29 0.79 -7.38
N HIS A 205 -9.53 1.65 -6.70
CA HIS A 205 -9.96 2.32 -5.48
C HIS A 205 -11.08 3.34 -5.75
N THR A 206 -12.26 3.09 -5.22
CA THR A 206 -13.43 3.98 -5.30
C THR A 206 -14.05 4.27 -3.93
N ASP A 207 -13.51 3.69 -2.87
CA ASP A 207 -14.07 3.69 -1.52
C ASP A 207 -13.19 4.35 -0.45
N HIS A 208 -12.27 5.24 -0.85
CA HIS A 208 -11.41 6.00 0.07
C HIS A 208 -12.23 6.74 1.14
N ALA A 209 -13.23 7.53 0.70
CA ALA A 209 -14.05 8.33 1.59
C ALA A 209 -14.86 7.45 2.56
N GLN A 210 -15.42 6.35 2.05
CA GLN A 210 -16.22 5.41 2.84
C GLN A 210 -15.38 4.68 3.89
N THR A 211 -14.13 4.31 3.56
CA THR A 211 -13.20 3.67 4.48
C THR A 211 -12.80 4.61 5.63
N VAL A 212 -12.44 5.84 5.30
CA VAL A 212 -12.11 6.88 6.29
C VAL A 212 -13.31 7.18 7.19
N ASP A 213 -14.50 7.28 6.59
CA ASP A 213 -15.75 7.54 7.30
C ASP A 213 -16.13 6.38 8.24
N LEU A 214 -15.98 5.12 7.79
CA LEU A 214 -16.21 3.94 8.64
C LEU A 214 -15.28 3.92 9.85
N ALA A 215 -13.98 4.13 9.66
CA ALA A 215 -13.02 4.19 10.76
C ALA A 215 -13.34 5.35 11.73
N GLY A 216 -13.75 6.49 11.18
CA GLY A 216 -14.18 7.67 11.95
C GLY A 216 -15.41 7.40 12.80
N ARG A 217 -16.43 6.73 12.26
CA ARG A 217 -17.64 6.33 13.03
C ARG A 217 -17.29 5.38 14.16
N ILE A 218 -16.52 4.32 13.88
CA ILE A 218 -16.10 3.37 14.92
C ILE A 218 -15.32 4.09 16.03
N LEU A 219 -14.50 5.09 15.68
CA LEU A 219 -13.75 5.89 16.65
C LEU A 219 -14.68 6.71 17.55
N LEU A 220 -15.71 7.37 17.00
CA LEU A 220 -16.71 8.08 17.79
C LEU A 220 -17.50 7.14 18.70
N ASP A 221 -17.95 6.00 18.19
CA ASP A 221 -18.68 5.00 18.98
C ASP A 221 -17.79 4.47 20.13
N THR A 222 -16.48 4.35 19.89
CA THR A 222 -15.50 3.97 20.91
C THR A 222 -15.37 5.04 22.01
N LEU A 223 -15.25 6.32 21.61
CA LEU A 223 -15.16 7.45 22.54
C LEU A 223 -16.45 7.64 23.34
N ALA A 224 -17.61 7.28 22.76
CA ALA A 224 -18.90 7.25 23.45
C ALA A 224 -19.07 6.04 24.36
N GLY A 225 -18.15 5.05 24.31
CA GLY A 225 -18.27 3.81 25.07
C GLY A 225 -19.28 2.80 24.52
N SER A 226 -19.83 3.04 23.32
CA SER A 226 -20.83 2.19 22.68
C SER A 226 -20.25 0.91 22.11
N VAL A 227 -18.97 0.93 21.74
CA VAL A 227 -18.21 -0.24 21.25
C VAL A 227 -16.81 -0.29 21.90
N ARG A 228 -16.22 -1.49 21.90
CA ARG A 228 -14.86 -1.74 22.39
C ARG A 228 -14.06 -2.48 21.33
N PRO A 229 -13.51 -1.77 20.32
CA PRO A 229 -12.89 -2.41 19.19
C PRO A 229 -11.66 -3.23 19.61
N VAL A 230 -11.56 -4.43 19.05
CA VAL A 230 -10.40 -5.30 19.12
C VAL A 230 -10.13 -5.82 17.71
N SER A 231 -8.87 -5.76 17.29
CA SER A 231 -8.49 -6.13 15.94
C SER A 231 -7.72 -7.45 15.90
N SER A 232 -7.84 -8.16 14.78
CA SER A 232 -7.08 -9.35 14.43
C SER A 232 -6.57 -9.21 13.01
N VAL A 233 -5.30 -9.52 12.77
CA VAL A 233 -4.69 -9.58 11.45
C VAL A 233 -4.14 -10.99 11.24
N LEU A 234 -4.57 -11.63 10.16
CA LEU A 234 -4.12 -12.97 9.78
C LEU A 234 -3.48 -12.95 8.40
N PRO A 235 -2.13 -13.03 8.31
CA PRO A 235 -1.44 -13.13 7.05
C PRO A 235 -1.75 -14.46 6.34
N ILE A 236 -1.93 -14.39 5.01
CA ILE A 236 -2.12 -15.56 4.13
C ILE A 236 -0.87 -15.70 3.28
N PRO A 237 -0.27 -16.90 3.16
CA PRO A 237 0.96 -17.06 2.38
C PRO A 237 0.69 -17.11 0.87
N ILE A 238 0.18 -16.00 0.34
CA ILE A 238 -0.06 -15.76 -1.09
C ILE A 238 0.57 -14.42 -1.44
N ILE A 239 1.41 -14.40 -2.47
CA ILE A 239 1.90 -13.19 -3.13
C ILE A 239 1.37 -13.21 -4.55
N LEU A 240 0.71 -12.13 -4.97
CA LEU A 240 0.27 -11.97 -6.35
C LEU A 240 0.23 -10.48 -6.71
N PRO A 241 0.39 -10.12 -7.99
CA PRO A 241 0.15 -8.75 -8.44
C PRO A 241 -1.29 -8.31 -8.17
N GLY A 242 -1.47 -7.06 -7.76
CA GLY A 242 -2.81 -6.49 -7.49
C GLY A 242 -3.76 -6.62 -8.68
N GLU A 243 -3.23 -6.61 -9.88
CA GLU A 243 -3.94 -6.76 -11.16
C GLU A 243 -4.66 -8.11 -11.32
N LYS A 244 -4.27 -9.12 -10.53
CA LYS A 244 -4.97 -10.42 -10.46
C LYS A 244 -6.11 -10.44 -9.44
N ALA A 245 -6.21 -9.41 -8.60
CA ALA A 245 -7.19 -9.33 -7.51
C ALA A 245 -8.11 -8.10 -7.67
N MET A 246 -8.65 -7.91 -8.87
CA MET A 246 -9.64 -6.88 -9.14
C MET A 246 -10.95 -7.21 -8.42
N THR A 247 -11.50 -6.27 -7.66
CA THR A 247 -12.76 -6.48 -6.92
C THR A 247 -14.00 -6.52 -7.82
N THR A 248 -13.82 -6.26 -9.10
CA THR A 248 -14.84 -6.38 -10.15
C THR A 248 -14.85 -7.76 -10.84
N ALA A 249 -13.85 -8.62 -10.56
CA ALA A 249 -13.66 -9.92 -11.21
C ALA A 249 -13.57 -11.07 -10.17
N GLU A 250 -13.95 -12.28 -10.59
CA GLU A 250 -13.77 -13.48 -9.78
C GLU A 250 -12.27 -13.91 -9.73
N PRO A 251 -11.83 -14.52 -8.63
CA PRO A 251 -12.60 -14.90 -7.44
C PRO A 251 -12.73 -13.76 -6.41
N PHE A 252 -12.02 -12.65 -6.57
CA PHE A 252 -11.88 -11.63 -5.53
C PHE A 252 -13.18 -10.87 -5.27
N ARG A 253 -14.04 -10.70 -6.29
CA ARG A 253 -15.38 -10.11 -6.12
C ARG A 253 -16.19 -10.86 -5.08
N SER A 254 -16.34 -12.19 -5.24
CA SER A 254 -17.10 -13.03 -4.29
C SER A 254 -16.47 -13.06 -2.90
N LEU A 255 -15.14 -13.05 -2.80
CA LEU A 255 -14.43 -13.01 -1.52
C LEU A 255 -14.66 -11.69 -0.77
N VAL A 256 -14.64 -10.56 -1.46
CA VAL A 256 -14.95 -9.24 -0.87
C VAL A 256 -16.42 -9.16 -0.46
N GLU A 257 -17.36 -9.71 -1.24
CA GLU A 257 -18.77 -9.78 -0.83
C GLU A 257 -18.96 -10.64 0.41
N GLU A 258 -18.22 -11.73 0.56
CA GLU A 258 -18.24 -12.53 1.79
C GLU A 258 -17.68 -11.74 2.98
N ALA A 259 -16.60 -10.98 2.81
CA ALA A 259 -16.11 -10.08 3.86
C ALA A 259 -17.16 -9.04 4.28
N ARG A 260 -17.87 -8.45 3.33
CA ARG A 260 -19.00 -7.55 3.58
C ARG A 260 -20.17 -8.27 4.28
N ARG A 261 -20.44 -9.54 3.93
CA ARG A 261 -21.44 -10.36 4.63
C ARG A 261 -21.05 -10.57 6.09
N VAL A 262 -19.78 -10.90 6.34
CA VAL A 262 -19.25 -11.07 7.71
C VAL A 262 -19.40 -9.77 8.51
N GLU A 263 -19.15 -8.61 7.92
CA GLU A 263 -19.42 -7.33 8.60
C GLU A 263 -20.89 -7.14 8.99
N ARG A 264 -21.81 -7.45 8.06
CA ARG A 264 -23.24 -7.21 8.30
C ARG A 264 -23.89 -8.24 9.23
N GLN A 265 -23.47 -9.51 9.17
CA GLN A 265 -24.14 -10.64 9.79
C GLN A 265 -23.32 -11.31 10.91
N GLY A 266 -22.05 -10.89 11.07
CA GLY A 266 -21.13 -11.56 12.00
C GLY A 266 -20.64 -12.91 11.50
N ILE A 267 -20.06 -13.68 12.39
CA ILE A 267 -19.51 -15.02 12.15
C ILE A 267 -20.28 -16.07 12.98
N ARG A 268 -20.62 -17.19 12.37
CA ARG A 268 -21.37 -18.28 13.02
C ARG A 268 -20.69 -18.72 14.32
N GLY A 269 -21.49 -18.86 15.39
CA GLY A 269 -21.00 -19.28 16.70
C GLY A 269 -20.48 -18.14 17.58
N HIS A 270 -20.50 -16.89 17.10
CA HIS A 270 -20.10 -15.71 17.86
C HIS A 270 -21.20 -14.64 17.80
N GLN A 271 -21.49 -14.02 18.94
CA GLN A 271 -22.51 -12.95 19.04
C GLN A 271 -21.92 -11.55 18.85
N ALA A 272 -20.58 -11.41 18.98
CA ALA A 272 -19.92 -10.12 18.86
C ALA A 272 -20.07 -9.55 17.45
N LYS A 273 -20.38 -8.26 17.37
CA LYS A 273 -20.48 -7.53 16.11
C LYS A 273 -19.10 -7.41 15.44
N ILE A 274 -19.05 -7.67 14.14
CA ILE A 274 -17.88 -7.32 13.33
C ILE A 274 -18.06 -5.89 12.85
N LEU A 275 -17.13 -5.02 13.24
CA LEU A 275 -17.17 -3.59 12.95
C LEU A 275 -16.54 -3.26 11.59
N ALA A 276 -15.51 -4.01 11.21
CA ALA A 276 -14.86 -3.93 9.91
C ALA A 276 -14.21 -5.26 9.53
N ALA A 277 -14.28 -5.62 8.24
CA ALA A 277 -13.58 -6.78 7.66
C ALA A 277 -12.95 -6.38 6.32
N THR A 278 -11.63 -6.57 6.20
CA THR A 278 -10.86 -6.21 5.01
C THR A 278 -10.01 -7.39 4.54
N LEU A 279 -10.03 -7.65 3.24
CA LEU A 279 -9.09 -8.54 2.57
C LEU A 279 -8.00 -7.69 1.93
N PHE A 280 -6.77 -7.89 2.32
CA PHE A 280 -5.60 -7.24 1.71
C PHE A 280 -5.00 -8.13 0.63
N VAL A 281 -4.73 -7.54 -0.51
CA VAL A 281 -3.98 -8.19 -1.60
C VAL A 281 -2.48 -8.18 -1.29
N GLY A 282 -2.01 -7.10 -0.68
CA GLY A 282 -0.60 -6.84 -0.47
C GLY A 282 0.07 -6.23 -1.71
N CYS A 283 1.23 -5.62 -1.53
CA CYS A 283 2.09 -5.15 -2.60
C CYS A 283 3.14 -6.22 -2.92
N ALA A 284 3.00 -6.87 -4.07
CA ALA A 284 3.90 -7.93 -4.50
C ALA A 284 5.35 -7.44 -4.67
N TRP A 285 5.54 -6.17 -5.05
CA TRP A 285 6.86 -5.61 -5.33
C TRP A 285 7.63 -5.15 -4.09
N THR A 286 7.14 -5.46 -2.90
CA THR A 286 7.89 -5.27 -1.65
C THR A 286 8.46 -6.60 -1.18
N ASP A 287 9.79 -6.83 -1.34
CA ASP A 287 10.44 -8.05 -0.82
C ASP A 287 10.63 -7.95 0.71
N SER A 288 9.70 -8.50 1.46
CA SER A 288 9.73 -8.54 2.93
C SER A 288 9.11 -9.83 3.47
N PRO A 289 9.38 -10.20 4.74
CA PRO A 289 8.70 -11.33 5.38
C PRO A 289 7.18 -11.13 5.54
N ASP A 290 6.71 -9.89 5.50
CA ASP A 290 5.30 -9.53 5.69
C ASP A 290 4.55 -9.42 4.35
N THR A 291 5.24 -9.55 3.21
CA THR A 291 4.65 -9.44 1.87
C THR A 291 3.61 -10.52 1.61
N GLY A 292 2.48 -10.11 1.06
CA GLY A 292 1.41 -10.96 0.61
C GLY A 292 0.04 -10.62 1.19
N MET A 293 -0.93 -11.47 0.86
CA MET A 293 -2.33 -11.29 1.27
C MET A 293 -2.50 -11.39 2.79
N SER A 294 -3.52 -10.73 3.30
CA SER A 294 -3.93 -10.86 4.70
C SER A 294 -5.42 -10.55 4.89
N VAL A 295 -5.97 -11.00 6.02
CA VAL A 295 -7.30 -10.63 6.50
C VAL A 295 -7.14 -9.76 7.74
N MET A 296 -7.87 -8.66 7.77
CA MET A 296 -7.94 -7.77 8.93
C MET A 296 -9.40 -7.64 9.37
N ILE A 297 -9.64 -7.92 10.65
CA ILE A 297 -10.97 -7.84 11.27
C ILE A 297 -10.88 -6.93 12.48
N THR A 298 -11.82 -6.00 12.59
CA THR A 298 -12.10 -5.25 13.82
C THR A 298 -13.47 -5.69 14.35
N ALA A 299 -13.54 -6.20 15.58
CA ALA A 299 -14.75 -6.68 16.23
C ALA A 299 -15.03 -5.92 17.53
N ASP A 300 -16.28 -5.93 17.98
CA ASP A 300 -16.71 -5.33 19.23
C ASP A 300 -16.46 -6.28 20.40
N GLY A 301 -15.47 -5.97 21.23
CA GLY A 301 -15.16 -6.62 22.51
C GLY A 301 -14.70 -8.07 22.46
N SER A 302 -14.66 -8.71 21.28
CA SER A 302 -14.34 -10.13 21.18
C SER A 302 -13.16 -10.42 20.25
N ARG A 303 -12.03 -10.74 20.83
CA ARG A 303 -10.84 -11.20 20.09
C ARG A 303 -11.08 -12.54 19.39
N ASP A 304 -11.87 -13.42 20.01
CA ASP A 304 -12.20 -14.74 19.45
C ASP A 304 -13.10 -14.61 18.22
N ALA A 305 -14.08 -13.72 18.23
CA ALA A 305 -14.90 -13.43 17.06
C ALA A 305 -14.07 -12.83 15.91
N ALA A 306 -13.18 -11.86 16.24
CA ALA A 306 -12.26 -11.30 15.24
C ALA A 306 -11.37 -12.37 14.61
N ARG A 307 -10.79 -13.25 15.43
CA ARG A 307 -9.93 -14.36 14.96
C ARG A 307 -10.72 -15.38 14.15
N ALA A 308 -11.91 -15.78 14.60
CA ALA A 308 -12.75 -16.74 13.87
C ALA A 308 -13.15 -16.21 12.49
N ALA A 309 -13.55 -14.93 12.41
CA ALA A 309 -13.85 -14.26 11.15
C ALA A 309 -12.62 -14.20 10.23
N ALA A 310 -11.44 -13.87 10.78
CA ALA A 310 -10.20 -13.84 10.01
C ALA A 310 -9.85 -15.23 9.45
N ILE A 311 -9.96 -16.29 10.24
CA ILE A 311 -9.71 -17.67 9.82
C ILE A 311 -10.69 -18.09 8.73
N HIS A 312 -11.99 -17.79 8.89
CA HIS A 312 -13.01 -18.10 7.88
C HIS A 312 -12.64 -17.50 6.51
N LEU A 313 -12.38 -16.20 6.48
CA LEU A 313 -12.04 -15.51 5.23
C LEU A 313 -10.69 -15.96 4.67
N ALA A 314 -9.70 -16.20 5.52
CA ALA A 314 -8.39 -16.66 5.08
C ALA A 314 -8.44 -18.04 4.41
N ARG A 315 -9.28 -18.95 4.90
CA ARG A 315 -9.50 -20.26 4.27
C ARG A 315 -10.10 -20.11 2.87
N LEU A 316 -11.12 -19.28 2.71
CA LEU A 316 -11.74 -19.04 1.41
C LEU A 316 -10.76 -18.44 0.40
N VAL A 317 -9.96 -17.46 0.82
CA VAL A 317 -8.90 -16.86 -0.02
C VAL A 317 -7.86 -17.92 -0.40
N TRP A 318 -7.43 -18.76 0.54
CA TRP A 318 -6.47 -19.82 0.28
C TRP A 318 -6.99 -20.88 -0.70
N GLU A 319 -8.23 -21.29 -0.56
CA GLU A 319 -8.90 -22.23 -1.46
C GLU A 319 -8.99 -21.68 -2.88
N ALA A 320 -9.25 -20.39 -3.02
CA ALA A 320 -9.35 -19.71 -4.31
C ALA A 320 -7.99 -19.35 -4.94
N ARG A 321 -6.85 -19.55 -4.27
CA ARG A 321 -5.53 -19.03 -4.68
C ARG A 321 -5.09 -19.32 -6.11
N ARG A 322 -5.52 -20.44 -6.69
CA ARG A 322 -5.21 -20.83 -8.09
C ARG A 322 -6.14 -20.21 -9.13
N GLN A 323 -7.21 -19.54 -8.71
CA GLN A 323 -8.22 -18.95 -9.58
C GLN A 323 -7.92 -17.47 -9.88
N PHE A 324 -7.00 -16.85 -9.15
CA PHE A 324 -6.63 -15.46 -9.39
C PHE A 324 -5.95 -15.30 -10.75
N ALA A 325 -6.53 -14.49 -11.61
CA ALA A 325 -6.07 -14.22 -12.97
C ALA A 325 -6.17 -12.73 -13.30
N PHE A 326 -5.46 -12.28 -14.32
CA PHE A 326 -5.59 -10.90 -14.78
C PHE A 326 -7.01 -10.64 -15.27
N GLY A 327 -7.58 -9.49 -14.90
CA GLY A 327 -8.92 -9.08 -15.30
C GLY A 327 -9.02 -8.52 -16.72
N CYS A 328 -7.90 -8.47 -17.46
CA CYS A 328 -7.82 -8.00 -18.83
C CYS A 328 -7.01 -8.95 -19.71
N GLU A 329 -7.09 -8.77 -21.03
CA GLU A 329 -6.23 -9.46 -21.98
C GLU A 329 -4.76 -9.18 -21.65
N SER A 330 -3.93 -10.22 -21.59
CA SER A 330 -2.49 -10.08 -21.34
C SER A 330 -1.68 -10.91 -22.34
N ALA A 331 -0.47 -10.45 -22.65
CA ALA A 331 0.42 -11.13 -23.58
C ALA A 331 1.87 -10.77 -23.31
N GLU A 332 2.82 -11.62 -23.76
CA GLU A 332 4.23 -11.23 -23.85
C GLU A 332 4.41 -10.11 -24.88
N LEU A 333 5.49 -9.35 -24.76
CA LEU A 333 5.74 -8.13 -25.54
C LEU A 333 5.47 -8.27 -27.05
N ASP A 334 6.11 -9.24 -27.70
CA ASP A 334 5.99 -9.43 -29.14
C ASP A 334 4.62 -9.89 -29.59
N GLU A 335 4.02 -10.77 -28.81
CA GLU A 335 2.67 -11.27 -29.04
C GLU A 335 1.63 -10.15 -28.88
N GLY A 336 1.75 -9.33 -27.82
CA GLY A 336 0.85 -8.21 -27.58
C GLY A 336 0.92 -7.17 -28.70
N ILE A 337 2.11 -6.81 -29.17
CA ILE A 337 2.26 -5.93 -30.34
C ILE A 337 1.62 -6.56 -31.58
N SER A 338 1.83 -7.85 -31.84
CA SER A 338 1.24 -8.55 -32.99
C SER A 338 -0.29 -8.56 -32.92
N ARG A 339 -0.87 -8.84 -31.77
CA ARG A 339 -2.32 -8.80 -31.55
C ARG A 339 -2.89 -7.39 -31.75
N ALA A 340 -2.18 -6.35 -31.28
CA ALA A 340 -2.59 -4.96 -31.43
C ALA A 340 -2.58 -4.52 -32.91
N LEU A 341 -1.57 -4.94 -33.69
CA LEU A 341 -1.50 -4.66 -35.13
C LEU A 341 -2.59 -5.38 -35.93
N ALA A 342 -2.94 -6.60 -35.54
CA ALA A 342 -3.97 -7.41 -36.20
C ALA A 342 -5.40 -7.03 -35.76
N ALA A 343 -5.56 -6.22 -34.73
CA ALA A 343 -6.85 -5.84 -34.16
C ALA A 343 -7.69 -5.02 -35.18
N GLN A 344 -9.00 -5.23 -35.17
CA GLN A 344 -9.95 -4.46 -36.01
C GLN A 344 -10.22 -3.07 -35.43
N GLU A 345 -10.05 -2.90 -34.13
CA GLU A 345 -10.24 -1.64 -33.42
C GLU A 345 -9.27 -0.58 -33.96
N SER A 346 -9.76 0.65 -34.11
CA SER A 346 -8.96 1.79 -34.58
C SER A 346 -7.75 2.06 -33.72
N THR A 347 -7.90 1.83 -32.39
CA THR A 347 -6.88 2.07 -31.37
C THR A 347 -6.81 0.91 -30.40
N VAL A 348 -5.60 0.45 -30.08
CA VAL A 348 -5.33 -0.52 -29.01
C VAL A 348 -4.40 0.11 -28.00
N PHE A 349 -4.82 0.13 -26.74
CA PHE A 349 -3.97 0.53 -25.62
C PHE A 349 -3.14 -0.67 -25.16
N LEU A 350 -1.84 -0.47 -25.03
CA LEU A 350 -0.88 -1.43 -24.49
C LEU A 350 -0.35 -0.92 -23.16
N SER A 351 -0.54 -1.65 -22.07
CA SER A 351 0.09 -1.34 -20.79
C SER A 351 1.49 -1.97 -20.74
N ASP A 352 2.54 -1.17 -20.58
CA ASP A 352 3.91 -1.60 -20.29
C ASP A 352 4.02 -1.90 -18.78
N SER A 353 3.51 -3.07 -18.37
CA SER A 353 3.25 -3.37 -16.96
C SER A 353 4.50 -3.54 -16.09
N GLY A 354 5.62 -3.96 -16.68
CA GLY A 354 6.88 -4.10 -15.95
C GLY A 354 7.48 -2.77 -15.52
N ASP A 355 7.13 -1.69 -16.23
CA ASP A 355 7.56 -0.33 -15.89
C ASP A 355 6.40 0.55 -15.39
N ASN A 356 5.43 -0.08 -14.69
CA ASN A 356 4.25 0.56 -14.13
C ASN A 356 4.61 1.57 -13.04
N VAL A 357 4.45 2.86 -13.34
CA VAL A 357 4.78 3.95 -12.40
C VAL A 357 3.81 4.03 -11.23
N THR A 358 2.59 3.50 -11.37
CA THR A 358 1.61 3.49 -10.28
C THR A 358 1.91 2.41 -9.23
N ALA A 359 2.74 1.41 -9.59
CA ALA A 359 3.34 0.43 -8.69
C ALA A 359 4.81 0.76 -8.38
N SER A 360 5.16 2.05 -8.44
CA SER A 360 6.49 2.56 -8.08
C SER A 360 7.65 1.98 -8.91
N ALA A 361 7.42 1.62 -10.18
CA ALA A 361 8.51 1.39 -11.14
C ALA A 361 9.09 2.72 -11.65
N THR A 362 10.20 2.67 -12.39
CA THR A 362 10.96 3.87 -12.75
C THR A 362 10.31 4.74 -13.83
N GLY A 363 9.53 4.12 -14.73
CA GLY A 363 8.90 4.80 -15.85
C GLY A 363 9.89 5.24 -16.95
N ASP A 364 11.11 4.73 -16.93
CA ASP A 364 12.16 5.13 -17.89
C ASP A 364 12.63 4.01 -18.82
N LEU A 365 11.99 2.83 -18.80
CA LEU A 365 12.37 1.73 -19.69
C LEU A 365 11.92 1.98 -21.14
N PRO A 366 12.86 1.94 -22.12
CA PRO A 366 12.54 2.13 -23.53
C PRO A 366 12.20 0.81 -24.26
N LEU A 367 11.84 -0.25 -23.54
CA LEU A 367 11.74 -1.60 -24.06
C LEU A 367 10.67 -1.72 -25.16
N VAL A 368 9.46 -1.21 -24.88
CA VAL A 368 8.35 -1.24 -25.84
C VAL A 368 8.64 -0.31 -27.03
N LEU A 369 9.20 0.89 -26.78
CA LEU A 369 9.63 1.80 -27.85
C LEU A 369 10.59 1.10 -28.82
N ARG A 370 11.66 0.50 -28.28
CA ARG A 370 12.64 -0.25 -29.07
C ARG A 370 11.98 -1.26 -29.98
N ARG A 371 11.07 -2.05 -29.40
CA ARG A 371 10.42 -3.13 -30.15
C ARG A 371 9.46 -2.64 -31.24
N LEU A 372 8.75 -1.54 -30.98
CA LEU A 372 7.91 -0.90 -32.00
C LEU A 372 8.75 -0.36 -33.18
N VAL A 373 9.89 0.28 -32.88
CA VAL A 373 10.79 0.81 -33.94
C VAL A 373 11.46 -0.31 -34.72
N GLU A 374 11.99 -1.35 -34.09
CA GLU A 374 12.57 -2.54 -34.74
C GLU A 374 11.59 -3.23 -35.69
N ARG A 375 10.31 -3.23 -35.34
CA ARG A 375 9.24 -3.81 -36.17
C ARG A 375 8.68 -2.83 -37.19
N ASN A 376 9.25 -1.64 -37.35
CA ASN A 376 8.78 -0.58 -38.27
C ASN A 376 7.28 -0.26 -38.10
N VAL A 377 6.79 -0.26 -36.85
CA VAL A 377 5.38 0.06 -36.56
C VAL A 377 5.13 1.53 -36.85
N ALA A 378 4.06 1.81 -37.61
CA ALA A 378 3.59 3.15 -37.89
C ALA A 378 2.31 3.47 -37.09
N GLY A 379 2.14 4.75 -36.75
CA GLY A 379 0.94 5.21 -36.07
C GLY A 379 0.89 4.75 -34.59
N ALA A 380 2.04 4.64 -33.93
CA ALA A 380 2.13 4.34 -32.51
C ALA A 380 2.52 5.58 -31.68
N LEU A 381 1.99 5.65 -30.46
CA LEU A 381 2.33 6.63 -29.43
C LEU A 381 2.84 5.89 -28.20
N VAL A 382 4.03 6.25 -27.71
CA VAL A 382 4.54 5.83 -26.39
C VAL A 382 4.36 7.00 -25.42
N ALA A 383 3.43 6.83 -24.48
CA ALA A 383 3.06 7.87 -23.52
C ALA A 383 3.36 7.39 -22.08
N GLY A 384 4.52 7.59 -21.49
CA GLY A 384 5.68 8.33 -21.93
C GLY A 384 6.94 7.69 -21.34
N ILE A 385 8.07 8.37 -21.45
CA ILE A 385 9.35 7.92 -20.88
C ILE A 385 9.94 9.06 -20.02
N GLY A 386 10.25 8.77 -18.76
CA GLY A 386 10.87 9.70 -17.81
C GLY A 386 12.35 9.91 -18.15
N ASP A 387 12.68 10.91 -18.97
CA ASP A 387 14.06 11.18 -19.38
C ASP A 387 14.40 12.69 -19.42
N PRO A 388 14.69 13.30 -18.26
CA PRO A 388 15.05 14.72 -18.21
C PRO A 388 16.27 15.11 -19.07
N PRO A 389 17.34 14.29 -19.20
CA PRO A 389 18.43 14.57 -20.12
C PRO A 389 18.00 14.69 -21.59
N ALA A 390 17.19 13.75 -22.09
CA ALA A 390 16.70 13.79 -23.47
C ALA A 390 15.78 15.01 -23.70
N VAL A 391 14.93 15.35 -22.73
CA VAL A 391 14.09 16.55 -22.78
C VAL A 391 14.94 17.81 -22.92
N ARG A 392 16.00 17.95 -22.11
CA ARG A 392 16.89 19.12 -22.20
C ARG A 392 17.53 19.27 -23.59
N GLN A 393 17.95 18.16 -24.21
CA GLN A 393 18.47 18.17 -25.58
C GLN A 393 17.41 18.64 -26.60
N CYS A 394 16.16 18.16 -26.47
CA CYS A 394 15.04 18.60 -27.31
C CYS A 394 14.73 20.10 -27.15
N LEU A 395 14.74 20.61 -25.90
CA LEU A 395 14.53 22.04 -25.62
C LEU A 395 15.62 22.91 -26.23
N GLN A 396 16.88 22.46 -26.18
CA GLN A 396 18.00 23.18 -26.78
C GLN A 396 17.94 23.17 -28.32
N ALA A 397 17.52 22.06 -28.91
CA ALA A 397 17.45 21.93 -30.36
C ALA A 397 16.27 22.73 -30.97
N GLY A 398 15.13 22.77 -30.28
CA GLY A 398 13.89 23.39 -30.74
C GLY A 398 13.02 22.47 -31.60
N ALA A 399 11.75 22.82 -31.71
CA ALA A 399 10.80 22.07 -32.54
C ALA A 399 11.19 22.12 -34.04
N GLY A 400 10.89 21.05 -34.77
CA GLY A 400 11.23 20.88 -36.18
C GLY A 400 12.67 20.43 -36.43
N LYS A 401 13.48 20.23 -35.40
CA LYS A 401 14.88 19.77 -35.55
C LYS A 401 14.97 18.25 -35.34
N THR A 402 15.86 17.64 -36.12
CA THR A 402 16.24 16.23 -35.95
C THR A 402 17.58 16.16 -35.24
N LEU A 403 17.64 15.29 -34.23
CA LEU A 403 18.87 15.06 -33.45
C LEU A 403 18.98 13.57 -33.09
N ARG A 404 20.19 13.13 -32.80
CA ARG A 404 20.41 11.78 -32.28
C ARG A 404 20.20 11.79 -30.76
N LEU A 405 19.23 11.04 -30.29
CA LEU A 405 18.91 10.90 -28.88
C LEU A 405 19.30 9.53 -28.34
N SER A 406 19.65 9.52 -27.06
CA SER A 406 19.69 8.34 -26.21
C SER A 406 18.52 8.45 -25.23
N ILE A 407 17.55 7.54 -25.29
CA ILE A 407 16.27 7.66 -24.58
C ILE A 407 16.10 6.54 -23.56
N GLY A 408 15.74 6.89 -22.35
CA GLY A 408 15.41 5.97 -21.26
C GLY A 408 16.59 5.23 -20.67
N ALA A 409 16.32 4.27 -19.79
CA ALA A 409 17.31 3.48 -19.04
C ALA A 409 18.37 4.33 -18.32
N GLY A 410 18.00 5.52 -17.87
CA GLY A 410 18.84 6.40 -17.07
C GLY A 410 18.88 6.03 -15.60
N VAL A 411 17.78 5.45 -15.12
CA VAL A 411 17.60 4.97 -13.76
C VAL A 411 17.59 3.45 -13.72
N GLU A 412 16.76 2.83 -14.55
CA GLU A 412 16.62 1.36 -14.62
C GLU A 412 17.46 0.78 -15.76
N THR A 413 18.64 0.30 -15.41
CA THR A 413 19.61 -0.20 -16.42
C THR A 413 19.63 -1.72 -16.58
N ARG A 414 18.96 -2.47 -15.70
CA ARG A 414 19.00 -3.94 -15.64
C ARG A 414 18.28 -4.61 -16.82
N PHE A 415 17.31 -3.93 -17.42
CA PHE A 415 16.45 -4.51 -18.46
C PHE A 415 16.80 -4.03 -19.88
N GLY A 416 18.01 -3.50 -20.07
CA GLY A 416 18.56 -3.16 -21.37
C GLY A 416 19.14 -1.74 -21.44
N PRO A 417 19.89 -1.44 -22.51
CA PRO A 417 20.49 -0.13 -22.69
C PRO A 417 19.44 0.92 -23.09
N PRO A 418 19.80 2.22 -23.04
CA PRO A 418 18.98 3.28 -23.64
C PRO A 418 18.68 2.99 -25.12
N PHE A 419 17.53 3.45 -25.58
CA PHE A 419 17.26 3.46 -27.02
C PHE A 419 18.06 4.59 -27.68
N ALA A 420 18.88 4.27 -28.70
CA ALA A 420 19.64 5.25 -29.45
C ALA A 420 19.12 5.35 -30.90
N GLY A 421 18.75 6.56 -31.33
CA GLY A 421 18.22 6.77 -32.67
C GLY A 421 18.10 8.24 -33.06
N GLU A 422 17.81 8.49 -34.33
CA GLU A 422 17.42 9.82 -34.83
C GLU A 422 15.97 10.10 -34.47
N ALA A 423 15.73 11.28 -33.92
CA ALA A 423 14.42 11.73 -33.45
C ALA A 423 14.13 13.14 -33.96
N LEU A 424 12.99 13.32 -34.58
CA LEU A 424 12.47 14.64 -34.94
C LEU A 424 11.72 15.21 -33.73
N VAL A 425 12.09 16.37 -33.26
CA VAL A 425 11.34 17.11 -32.23
C VAL A 425 10.05 17.65 -32.85
N VAL A 426 8.94 16.99 -32.60
CA VAL A 426 7.64 17.36 -33.16
C VAL A 426 7.06 18.56 -32.43
N ARG A 427 7.16 18.54 -31.08
CA ARG A 427 6.58 19.58 -30.23
C ARG A 427 7.32 19.66 -28.89
N LEU A 428 7.36 20.87 -28.36
CA LEU A 428 7.72 21.16 -26.99
C LEU A 428 6.47 21.66 -26.27
N VAL A 429 6.18 21.14 -25.07
CA VAL A 429 4.98 21.54 -24.32
C VAL A 429 5.28 22.81 -23.55
N GLU A 430 4.45 23.83 -23.72
CA GLU A 430 4.62 25.10 -23.00
C GLU A 430 4.52 24.90 -21.48
N ASN A 431 5.40 25.56 -20.75
CA ASN A 431 5.43 25.57 -19.28
C ASN A 431 5.59 24.18 -18.61
N ALA A 432 6.04 23.17 -19.37
CA ALA A 432 6.34 21.86 -18.85
C ALA A 432 7.65 21.31 -19.46
N PRO A 433 8.47 20.58 -18.69
CA PRO A 433 9.68 19.94 -19.20
C PRO A 433 9.31 18.66 -19.99
N ILE A 434 8.50 18.80 -21.05
CA ILE A 434 7.98 17.71 -21.87
C ILE A 434 8.31 18.00 -23.34
N ALA A 435 8.85 17.00 -24.02
CA ALA A 435 9.07 17.02 -25.46
C ALA A 435 8.36 15.82 -26.12
N ILE A 436 7.75 16.06 -27.29
CA ILE A 436 7.21 15.00 -28.14
C ILE A 436 8.15 14.84 -29.31
N VAL A 437 8.70 13.64 -29.46
CA VAL A 437 9.61 13.31 -30.54
C VAL A 437 9.03 12.22 -31.43
N ARG A 438 9.42 12.17 -32.70
CA ARG A 438 9.06 11.11 -33.65
C ARG A 438 10.31 10.34 -34.06
N ILE A 439 10.24 9.02 -33.97
CA ILE A 439 11.28 8.07 -34.32
C ILE A 439 10.66 7.07 -35.30
N GLY A 440 10.99 7.17 -36.58
CA GLY A 440 10.27 6.41 -37.63
C GLY A 440 8.78 6.69 -37.61
N GLY A 441 7.98 5.65 -37.42
CA GLY A 441 6.52 5.74 -37.32
C GLY A 441 5.96 5.89 -35.90
N VAL A 442 6.80 6.07 -34.88
CA VAL A 442 6.44 6.10 -33.46
C VAL A 442 6.61 7.49 -32.89
N GLU A 443 5.59 8.07 -32.29
CA GLU A 443 5.72 9.27 -31.44
C GLU A 443 5.95 8.87 -29.98
N VAL A 444 6.79 9.65 -29.29
CA VAL A 444 7.19 9.39 -27.90
C VAL A 444 7.05 10.66 -27.10
N VAL A 445 6.40 10.59 -25.95
CA VAL A 445 6.39 11.67 -24.96
C VAL A 445 7.58 11.46 -24.02
N LEU A 446 8.47 12.43 -23.93
CA LEU A 446 9.61 12.46 -23.04
C LEU A 446 9.37 13.43 -21.88
N GLY A 447 9.78 13.07 -20.67
CA GLY A 447 9.73 13.91 -19.47
C GLY A 447 8.63 13.54 -18.49
N GLN A 448 7.48 13.08 -18.96
CA GLN A 448 6.40 12.54 -18.13
C GLN A 448 6.28 11.03 -18.39
N ALA A 449 6.39 10.22 -17.34
CA ALA A 449 6.33 8.76 -17.48
C ALA A 449 4.90 8.19 -17.33
N GLY A 450 4.05 8.78 -16.49
CA GLY A 450 2.70 8.28 -16.21
C GLY A 450 1.62 9.03 -16.97
N PHE A 451 0.76 8.30 -17.70
CA PHE A 451 -0.45 8.79 -18.34
C PHE A 451 -1.60 7.89 -17.93
N THR A 452 -2.39 8.33 -16.96
CA THR A 452 -3.50 7.60 -16.32
C THR A 452 -4.86 8.20 -16.63
N ASP A 453 -4.88 9.37 -17.29
CA ASP A 453 -6.09 10.14 -17.58
C ASP A 453 -6.03 10.80 -18.95
N PRO A 454 -7.15 10.87 -19.71
CA PRO A 454 -7.21 11.54 -21.04
C PRO A 454 -6.80 13.01 -21.02
N GLY A 455 -7.00 13.73 -19.90
CA GLY A 455 -6.61 15.12 -19.75
C GLY A 455 -5.11 15.34 -19.87
N GLN A 456 -4.28 14.36 -19.46
CA GLN A 456 -2.82 14.43 -19.59
C GLN A 456 -2.38 14.42 -21.05
N PHE A 457 -3.01 13.59 -21.91
CA PHE A 457 -2.80 13.61 -23.36
C PHE A 457 -3.19 14.96 -23.95
N LYS A 458 -4.36 15.49 -23.58
CA LYS A 458 -4.83 16.80 -24.03
C LYS A 458 -3.89 17.92 -23.62
N ALA A 459 -3.33 17.89 -22.40
CA ALA A 459 -2.33 18.85 -21.93
C ALA A 459 -1.06 18.85 -22.78
N CYS A 460 -0.68 17.69 -23.32
CA CYS A 460 0.41 17.53 -24.30
C CYS A 460 0.00 17.87 -25.75
N GLY A 461 -1.27 18.26 -25.99
CA GLY A 461 -1.81 18.48 -27.32
C GLY A 461 -1.93 17.23 -28.15
N LEU A 462 -2.12 16.08 -27.51
CA LEU A 462 -2.28 14.76 -28.13
C LEU A 462 -3.72 14.28 -28.01
N ASP A 463 -4.14 13.50 -29.01
CA ASP A 463 -5.38 12.72 -28.99
C ASP A 463 -4.99 11.24 -29.16
N PRO A 464 -5.08 10.42 -28.09
CA PRO A 464 -4.66 9.03 -28.16
C PRO A 464 -5.44 8.22 -29.18
N LEU A 465 -6.69 8.58 -29.48
CA LEU A 465 -7.53 7.83 -30.44
C LEU A 465 -7.13 8.03 -31.89
N LYS A 466 -6.16 8.90 -32.21
CA LYS A 466 -5.57 9.06 -33.52
C LYS A 466 -4.44 8.07 -33.85
N TYR A 467 -4.05 7.26 -32.89
CA TYR A 467 -2.98 6.28 -33.03
C TYR A 467 -3.54 4.86 -33.07
N LYS A 468 -2.93 4.00 -33.90
CA LYS A 468 -3.26 2.56 -33.90
C LYS A 468 -2.88 1.88 -32.59
N ILE A 469 -1.72 2.26 -32.04
CA ILE A 469 -1.21 1.72 -30.77
C ILE A 469 -0.90 2.88 -29.85
N VAL A 470 -1.38 2.81 -28.62
CA VAL A 470 -1.01 3.73 -27.51
C VAL A 470 -0.42 2.92 -26.40
N VAL A 471 0.84 3.20 -26.04
CA VAL A 471 1.55 2.54 -24.94
C VAL A 471 1.50 3.46 -23.73
N VAL A 472 1.08 2.93 -22.57
CA VAL A 472 1.07 3.60 -21.27
C VAL A 472 1.82 2.74 -20.24
N LYS A 473 2.42 3.37 -19.23
CA LYS A 473 3.18 2.68 -18.18
C LYS A 473 2.31 2.44 -16.95
N GLU A 474 1.39 1.52 -17.12
CA GLU A 474 0.41 1.10 -16.11
C GLU A 474 0.36 -0.44 -16.02
N GLY A 475 -0.28 -0.97 -14.97
CA GLY A 475 -0.70 -2.37 -14.91
C GLY A 475 -2.00 -2.55 -15.71
N TYR A 476 -3.15 -2.30 -15.07
CA TYR A 476 -4.44 -2.14 -15.76
C TYR A 476 -4.70 -0.68 -16.11
N LEU A 477 -5.55 -0.40 -17.09
CA LEU A 477 -5.94 0.98 -17.37
C LEU A 477 -6.81 1.56 -16.25
N PHE A 478 -6.47 2.76 -15.80
CA PHE A 478 -7.33 3.51 -14.90
C PHE A 478 -8.67 3.86 -15.54
N PRO A 479 -9.73 4.09 -14.75
CA PRO A 479 -11.10 4.26 -15.28
C PRO A 479 -11.23 5.31 -16.38
N GLY A 480 -10.46 6.41 -16.31
CA GLY A 480 -10.45 7.46 -17.33
C GLY A 480 -9.98 6.96 -18.70
N LEU A 481 -8.88 6.21 -18.72
CA LEU A 481 -8.37 5.61 -19.97
C LEU A 481 -9.18 4.39 -20.38
N ALA A 482 -9.59 3.54 -19.45
CA ALA A 482 -10.44 2.38 -19.74
C ALA A 482 -11.77 2.79 -20.41
N GLY A 483 -12.31 3.96 -20.03
CA GLY A 483 -13.55 4.49 -20.60
C GLY A 483 -13.44 4.94 -22.07
N ILE A 484 -12.24 5.22 -22.57
CA ILE A 484 -12.00 5.64 -23.96
C ILE A 484 -11.27 4.59 -24.81
N ALA A 485 -10.66 3.57 -24.19
CA ALA A 485 -9.88 2.55 -24.89
C ALA A 485 -10.79 1.55 -25.61
N PRO A 486 -10.78 1.46 -26.96
CA PRO A 486 -11.58 0.46 -27.67
C PRO A 486 -11.14 -0.97 -27.40
N ARG A 487 -9.83 -1.17 -27.15
CA ARG A 487 -9.23 -2.44 -26.71
C ARG A 487 -8.01 -2.17 -25.85
N HIS A 488 -7.79 -3.04 -24.86
CA HIS A 488 -6.62 -3.01 -23.97
C HIS A 488 -5.94 -4.37 -23.94
N ILE A 489 -4.60 -4.36 -24.02
CA ILE A 489 -3.75 -5.54 -23.82
C ILE A 489 -2.65 -5.17 -22.83
N MET A 490 -2.55 -5.88 -21.73
CA MET A 490 -1.46 -5.74 -20.78
C MET A 490 -0.23 -6.53 -21.26
N LEU A 491 0.87 -5.84 -21.51
CA LEU A 491 2.14 -6.45 -21.87
C LEU A 491 2.86 -6.92 -20.60
N LEU A 492 3.20 -8.20 -20.53
CA LEU A 492 3.96 -8.79 -19.43
C LEU A 492 5.46 -8.55 -19.63
N THR A 493 5.83 -7.27 -19.60
CA THR A 493 7.22 -6.81 -19.77
C THR A 493 8.04 -7.02 -18.49
N PRO A 494 9.35 -7.26 -18.61
CA PRO A 494 10.25 -7.23 -17.46
C PRO A 494 10.42 -5.79 -16.94
N GLY A 495 10.64 -5.67 -15.62
CA GLY A 495 10.87 -4.39 -14.96
C GLY A 495 10.74 -4.52 -13.44
N ALA A 496 10.86 -3.41 -12.73
CA ALA A 496 10.65 -3.39 -11.28
C ALA A 496 9.20 -3.71 -10.89
N GLY A 497 8.25 -3.52 -11.83
CA GLY A 497 6.83 -3.87 -11.70
C GLY A 497 6.42 -5.17 -12.42
N ASP A 498 7.37 -6.10 -12.70
CA ASP A 498 7.09 -7.31 -13.47
C ASP A 498 5.91 -8.10 -12.87
N MET A 499 4.87 -8.30 -13.69
CA MET A 499 3.66 -9.05 -13.30
C MET A 499 3.90 -10.55 -13.17
N ARG A 500 4.97 -11.06 -13.77
CA ARG A 500 5.49 -12.40 -13.51
C ARG A 500 6.46 -12.34 -12.34
N ILE A 501 5.89 -12.23 -11.15
CA ILE A 501 6.64 -12.01 -9.91
C ILE A 501 7.72 -13.07 -9.66
N GLU A 502 7.60 -14.25 -10.26
CA GLU A 502 8.60 -15.31 -10.17
C GLU A 502 9.93 -14.95 -10.87
N ARG A 503 9.94 -13.94 -11.73
CA ARG A 503 11.16 -13.38 -12.35
C ARG A 503 11.91 -12.41 -11.44
N LEU A 504 11.24 -11.90 -10.38
CA LEU A 504 11.85 -10.96 -9.44
C LEU A 504 12.73 -11.69 -8.42
N ALA A 505 13.84 -11.08 -8.05
CA ALA A 505 14.84 -11.66 -7.15
C ALA A 505 14.45 -11.48 -5.67
N TYR A 506 13.37 -12.14 -5.23
CA TYR A 506 13.00 -12.13 -3.81
C TYR A 506 14.05 -12.82 -2.94
N SER A 507 14.46 -12.14 -1.88
CA SER A 507 15.44 -12.65 -0.90
C SER A 507 14.90 -12.74 0.52
N ARG A 508 13.82 -12.00 0.84
CA ARG A 508 13.28 -11.84 2.21
C ARG A 508 11.87 -12.38 2.39
N ARG A 509 11.14 -12.67 1.27
CA ARG A 509 9.78 -13.19 1.37
C ARG A 509 9.69 -14.38 2.32
N ARG A 510 8.55 -14.54 3.00
CA ARG A 510 8.28 -15.76 3.78
C ARG A 510 8.36 -17.02 2.91
N LYS A 511 8.68 -18.14 3.51
CA LYS A 511 8.66 -19.46 2.87
C LYS A 511 7.95 -20.44 3.81
N PRO A 512 7.07 -21.32 3.33
CA PRO A 512 6.57 -21.37 1.95
C PRO A 512 5.52 -20.28 1.64
N VAL A 513 5.38 -19.90 0.36
CA VAL A 513 4.37 -18.95 -0.13
C VAL A 513 3.96 -19.27 -1.56
N PHE A 514 2.66 -19.23 -1.86
CA PHE A 514 2.14 -19.35 -3.22
C PHE A 514 2.42 -18.04 -4.02
N PRO A 515 2.80 -18.09 -5.29
CA PRO A 515 2.94 -19.25 -6.18
C PRO A 515 4.32 -19.95 -6.16
N PHE A 516 5.29 -19.45 -5.42
CA PHE A 516 6.69 -19.96 -5.47
C PHE A 516 6.80 -21.40 -4.96
N GLU A 517 6.02 -21.77 -3.93
CA GLU A 517 5.90 -23.12 -3.41
C GLU A 517 4.41 -23.56 -3.50
N PRO A 518 3.92 -23.98 -4.70
CA PRO A 518 2.48 -24.11 -4.98
C PRO A 518 1.78 -25.25 -4.25
N GLU A 519 2.54 -26.28 -3.81
CA GLU A 519 2.01 -27.48 -3.15
C GLU A 519 2.01 -27.36 -1.61
N THR A 520 2.18 -26.15 -1.08
CA THR A 520 2.17 -25.91 0.36
C THR A 520 0.81 -26.20 0.97
N ASN A 521 0.79 -26.98 2.05
CA ASN A 521 -0.38 -27.12 2.91
C ASN A 521 -0.35 -26.07 4.01
N VAL A 522 -1.41 -25.30 4.14
CA VAL A 522 -1.55 -24.24 5.16
C VAL A 522 -2.74 -24.55 6.04
N THR A 523 -2.52 -24.52 7.35
CA THR A 523 -3.58 -24.62 8.35
C THR A 523 -3.72 -23.26 9.05
N PHE A 524 -4.92 -22.70 9.00
CA PHE A 524 -5.28 -21.51 9.75
C PHE A 524 -5.93 -21.92 11.08
N SER A 525 -5.27 -21.59 12.19
CA SER A 525 -5.70 -21.92 13.55
C SER A 525 -5.81 -20.68 14.45
#